data_91964a00bf2e188e16b0c5dab4aa9e07
#
_entry.id   91964a00bf2e188e16b0c5dab4aa9e07
#
_cell.length_a   1.000
_cell.length_b   1.000
_cell.length_c   1.000
_cell.angle_alpha   90.00
_cell.angle_beta   90.00
_cell.angle_gamma   90.00
#
_symmetry.space_group_name_H-M   'P 1'
#
loop_
_entity.id
_entity.type
_entity.pdbx_description
1 polymer ?
#
loop_
_entity_poly.entity_id
_entity_poly.type
_entity_poly.pdbx_seq_one_letter_code
_entity_poly.pdbx_strand_id
1 'polypeptide(L)'
;MKKLVSLLLALAMVLSLCSFAAAEDYSDVTIRIYSNSNSTERANWLQQAAKEAGFTISMDDNAVINGDVAAVQAANENKDGDILFGLNEVRWSQVINGTYENLKVIDWTPSWADQVGQYKYDGKAYGLVIQNILMLYRTDDLGTKGAELKFEHWTDIVNCGYTWYRQGKVGGTTNGNINNSMLYPYADPTSPAGGISIEGWKTLWAYCQGGVFTGDSYGFDPLNRGEVQVSTFYSSSLYGKVDDAASGSENPLKGALEPENWALVDIADGTYYIAEYLGVLDRADRTERETEAVKACAEWFGSAETQAAWSDEFDSYPCNAGAVAEIYGVDIPEIYTIKNFSLNKVEGTDMTYAEYVGAHSSEWTNIMTNLGFYWADNSAAPAEPDWDNLDWATLTQKK
;
A
#
# COMPACT_ATOMS: atom_id res chain seq x y z
N MET A 1 -20.49 11.98 27.19
CA MET A 1 -20.32 12.74 25.96
C MET A 1 -20.14 11.82 24.73
N LYS A 2 -19.25 10.80 24.73
CA LYS A 2 -19.04 9.87 23.61
C LYS A 2 -20.33 9.19 23.09
N LYS A 3 -21.22 8.72 23.96
CA LYS A 3 -22.51 8.09 23.55
C LYS A 3 -23.50 9.06 22.90
N LEU A 4 -23.41 10.35 23.20
CA LEU A 4 -24.27 11.37 22.59
C LEU A 4 -23.76 11.76 21.19
N VAL A 5 -22.44 11.75 21.02
CA VAL A 5 -21.76 11.98 19.73
C VAL A 5 -22.03 10.81 18.78
N SER A 6 -21.96 9.55 19.26
CA SER A 6 -22.31 8.37 18.44
C SER A 6 -23.79 8.37 18.04
N LEU A 7 -24.69 8.85 18.89
CA LEU A 7 -26.12 8.94 18.55
C LEU A 7 -26.40 10.07 17.55
N LEU A 8 -25.66 11.18 17.63
CA LEU A 8 -25.75 12.30 16.67
C LEU A 8 -25.12 11.91 15.32
N LEU A 9 -24.01 11.15 15.31
CA LEU A 9 -23.42 10.58 14.11
C LEU A 9 -24.34 9.56 13.44
N ALA A 10 -24.96 8.66 14.22
CA ALA A 10 -25.95 7.74 13.70
C ALA A 10 -27.20 8.47 13.13
N LEU A 11 -27.62 9.58 13.74
CA LEU A 11 -28.72 10.40 13.26
C LEU A 11 -28.32 11.23 12.04
N ALA A 12 -27.07 11.69 11.95
CA ALA A 12 -26.52 12.36 10.77
C ALA A 12 -26.37 11.37 9.60
N MET A 13 -25.93 10.13 9.84
CA MET A 13 -25.92 9.05 8.84
C MET A 13 -27.31 8.74 8.31
N VAL A 14 -28.34 8.70 9.15
CA VAL A 14 -29.74 8.50 8.71
C VAL A 14 -30.26 9.71 7.93
N LEU A 15 -29.78 10.91 8.20
CA LEU A 15 -30.20 12.13 7.49
C LEU A 15 -29.40 12.33 6.18
N SER A 16 -28.15 11.88 6.08
CA SER A 16 -27.37 11.92 4.84
C SER A 16 -27.82 10.84 3.85
N LEU A 17 -28.31 9.69 4.32
CA LEU A 17 -29.03 8.70 3.49
C LEU A 17 -30.29 9.30 2.80
N CYS A 18 -30.85 10.37 3.34
CA CYS A 18 -31.99 11.10 2.70
C CYS A 18 -31.54 12.10 1.64
N SER A 19 -30.28 12.42 1.48
CA SER A 19 -29.78 13.36 0.48
C SER A 19 -29.27 12.71 -0.82
N PHE A 20 -29.13 11.39 -0.86
CA PHE A 20 -29.13 10.67 -2.13
C PHE A 20 -30.54 10.75 -2.70
N ALA A 21 -30.82 11.81 -3.48
CA ALA A 21 -32.02 11.91 -4.27
C ALA A 21 -32.19 10.58 -5.02
N ALA A 22 -33.18 9.78 -4.59
CA ALA A 22 -33.57 8.47 -5.11
C ALA A 22 -32.50 7.86 -6.04
N ALA A 23 -31.39 7.40 -5.44
CA ALA A 23 -30.40 6.65 -6.20
C ALA A 23 -31.14 5.49 -6.86
N GLU A 24 -30.94 5.31 -8.14
CA GLU A 24 -31.59 4.22 -8.87
C GLU A 24 -31.25 2.93 -8.15
N ASP A 25 -32.25 2.10 -7.88
CA ASP A 25 -32.07 0.81 -7.20
C ASP A 25 -31.46 -0.20 -8.19
N TYR A 26 -30.24 -0.62 -7.93
CA TYR A 26 -29.48 -1.61 -8.71
C TYR A 26 -29.40 -2.97 -8.01
N SER A 27 -30.25 -3.25 -7.04
CA SER A 27 -30.23 -4.51 -6.28
C SER A 27 -30.50 -5.75 -7.14
N ASP A 28 -31.07 -5.57 -8.34
CA ASP A 28 -31.30 -6.60 -9.34
C ASP A 28 -30.03 -6.97 -10.15
N VAL A 29 -28.97 -6.15 -10.06
CA VAL A 29 -27.68 -6.37 -10.74
C VAL A 29 -26.67 -6.91 -9.74
N THR A 30 -26.10 -8.10 -9.99
CA THR A 30 -24.99 -8.60 -9.17
C THR A 30 -23.66 -8.05 -9.68
N ILE A 31 -22.97 -7.28 -8.86
CA ILE A 31 -21.68 -6.63 -9.15
C ILE A 31 -20.58 -7.45 -8.50
N ARG A 32 -19.68 -8.00 -9.30
CA ARG A 32 -18.56 -8.81 -8.77
C ARG A 32 -17.30 -8.00 -8.59
N ILE A 33 -16.82 -7.99 -7.34
CA ILE A 33 -15.58 -7.29 -6.94
C ILE A 33 -14.48 -8.31 -6.70
N TYR A 34 -13.33 -8.09 -7.33
CA TYR A 34 -12.09 -8.78 -7.03
C TYR A 34 -11.13 -7.86 -6.29
N SER A 35 -10.52 -8.37 -5.21
CA SER A 35 -9.64 -7.56 -4.38
C SER A 35 -8.50 -8.40 -3.79
N ASN A 36 -7.28 -7.83 -3.75
CA ASN A 36 -6.19 -8.38 -2.97
C ASN A 36 -6.19 -7.85 -1.52
N SER A 37 -7.06 -6.88 -1.21
CA SER A 37 -7.30 -6.37 0.14
C SER A 37 -8.55 -7.02 0.74
N ASN A 38 -8.66 -8.34 0.62
CA ASN A 38 -9.82 -9.09 1.02
C ASN A 38 -9.59 -9.87 2.32
N SER A 39 -10.64 -9.93 3.14
CA SER A 39 -10.83 -10.88 4.23
C SER A 39 -12.31 -11.18 4.34
N THR A 40 -12.67 -12.23 5.09
CA THR A 40 -14.09 -12.54 5.36
C THR A 40 -14.84 -11.33 5.97
N GLU A 41 -14.19 -10.60 6.87
CA GLU A 41 -14.77 -9.42 7.52
C GLU A 41 -15.00 -8.29 6.52
N ARG A 42 -13.98 -7.97 5.72
CA ARG A 42 -14.07 -6.93 4.68
C ARG A 42 -15.13 -7.24 3.63
N ALA A 43 -15.19 -8.49 3.16
CA ALA A 43 -16.19 -8.93 2.20
C ALA A 43 -17.61 -8.82 2.78
N ASN A 44 -17.82 -9.28 4.01
CA ASN A 44 -19.11 -9.23 4.68
C ASN A 44 -19.57 -7.79 4.92
N TRP A 45 -18.67 -6.93 5.42
CA TRP A 45 -18.97 -5.52 5.66
C TRP A 45 -19.38 -4.84 4.35
N LEU A 46 -18.57 -4.99 3.29
CA LEU A 46 -18.81 -4.33 2.01
C LEU A 46 -20.14 -4.79 1.38
N GLN A 47 -20.43 -6.09 1.42
CA GLN A 47 -21.71 -6.64 0.92
C GLN A 47 -22.91 -6.10 1.70
N GLN A 48 -22.78 -5.99 3.04
CA GLN A 48 -23.86 -5.46 3.87
C GLN A 48 -24.07 -3.96 3.61
N ALA A 49 -23.00 -3.16 3.62
CA ALA A 49 -23.08 -1.71 3.37
C ALA A 49 -23.60 -1.41 1.96
N ALA A 50 -23.16 -2.16 0.96
CA ALA A 50 -23.65 -2.04 -0.41
C ALA A 50 -25.15 -2.34 -0.52
N LYS A 51 -25.63 -3.38 0.18
CA LYS A 51 -27.05 -3.73 0.20
C LYS A 51 -27.90 -2.59 0.79
N GLU A 52 -27.43 -1.93 1.82
CA GLU A 52 -28.10 -0.77 2.41
C GLU A 52 -28.13 0.43 1.47
N ALA A 53 -27.13 0.55 0.59
CA ALA A 53 -27.04 1.55 -0.45
C ALA A 53 -27.75 1.19 -1.75
N GLY A 54 -28.44 0.03 -1.83
CA GLY A 54 -29.22 -0.38 -3.01
C GLY A 54 -28.43 -1.15 -4.07
N PHE A 55 -27.27 -1.76 -3.69
CA PHE A 55 -26.46 -2.58 -4.58
C PHE A 55 -26.42 -4.04 -4.12
N THR A 56 -26.24 -4.95 -5.06
CA THR A 56 -25.92 -6.36 -4.77
C THR A 56 -24.47 -6.65 -5.17
N ILE A 57 -23.59 -6.79 -4.20
CA ILE A 57 -22.18 -7.10 -4.41
C ILE A 57 -21.92 -8.58 -4.16
N SER A 58 -21.11 -9.20 -5.02
CA SER A 58 -20.48 -10.50 -4.81
C SER A 58 -18.98 -10.31 -4.69
N MET A 59 -18.44 -10.59 -3.52
CA MET A 59 -17.02 -10.59 -3.21
C MET A 59 -16.69 -11.92 -2.54
N ASP A 60 -15.78 -12.68 -3.15
CA ASP A 60 -15.41 -13.99 -2.64
C ASP A 60 -14.36 -13.83 -1.54
N ASP A 61 -14.68 -14.29 -0.34
CA ASP A 61 -13.81 -14.22 0.85
C ASP A 61 -12.59 -15.16 0.77
N ASN A 62 -12.67 -16.20 -0.10
CA ASN A 62 -11.57 -17.13 -0.32
C ASN A 62 -10.61 -16.70 -1.43
N ALA A 63 -10.99 -15.75 -2.24
CA ALA A 63 -10.12 -15.15 -3.25
C ALA A 63 -9.16 -14.14 -2.62
N VAL A 64 -8.38 -14.55 -1.61
CA VAL A 64 -7.16 -13.82 -1.25
C VAL A 64 -6.26 -13.88 -2.46
N ILE A 65 -6.40 -12.89 -3.30
CA ILE A 65 -5.50 -12.64 -4.41
C ILE A 65 -4.20 -12.16 -3.77
N ASN A 66 -3.42 -13.09 -3.23
CA ASN A 66 -2.15 -12.86 -2.57
C ASN A 66 -1.20 -12.11 -3.52
N GLY A 67 -1.40 -10.78 -3.64
CA GLY A 67 -0.53 -9.88 -4.36
C GLY A 67 -0.22 -10.28 -5.81
N ASP A 68 -0.81 -11.37 -6.28
CA ASP A 68 -0.53 -11.94 -7.58
C ASP A 68 -1.68 -11.64 -8.54
N VAL A 69 -1.38 -10.87 -9.56
CA VAL A 69 -2.34 -10.50 -10.60
C VAL A 69 -2.82 -11.74 -11.41
N ALA A 70 -2.19 -12.89 -11.23
CA ALA A 70 -2.61 -14.14 -11.85
C ALA A 70 -4.07 -14.51 -11.51
N ALA A 71 -4.51 -14.26 -10.28
CA ALA A 71 -5.90 -14.51 -9.91
C ALA A 71 -6.87 -13.48 -10.53
N VAL A 72 -6.40 -12.25 -10.75
CA VAL A 72 -7.16 -11.23 -11.49
C VAL A 72 -7.24 -11.58 -12.97
N GLN A 73 -6.18 -12.15 -13.55
CA GLN A 73 -6.22 -12.72 -14.90
C GLN A 73 -7.23 -13.86 -15.00
N ALA A 74 -7.18 -14.80 -14.05
CA ALA A 74 -8.12 -15.93 -14.02
C ALA A 74 -9.58 -15.44 -13.88
N ALA A 75 -9.81 -14.44 -13.05
CA ALA A 75 -11.11 -13.82 -12.89
C ALA A 75 -11.63 -13.19 -14.20
N ASN A 76 -10.74 -12.53 -14.94
CA ASN A 76 -11.10 -11.89 -16.20
C ASN A 76 -11.18 -12.88 -17.38
N GLU A 77 -10.50 -14.00 -17.30
CA GLU A 77 -10.68 -15.12 -18.25
C GLU A 77 -12.09 -15.69 -18.18
N ASN A 78 -12.68 -15.70 -16.99
CA ASN A 78 -14.09 -16.06 -16.80
C ASN A 78 -15.07 -14.92 -17.17
N LYS A 79 -14.54 -13.70 -17.46
CA LYS A 79 -15.30 -12.51 -17.88
C LYS A 79 -16.41 -12.10 -16.92
N ASP A 80 -16.25 -12.33 -15.63
CA ASP A 80 -17.26 -12.05 -14.62
C ASP A 80 -16.89 -10.94 -13.64
N GLY A 81 -15.68 -10.39 -13.69
CA GLY A 81 -15.24 -9.29 -12.85
C GLY A 81 -15.77 -7.94 -13.31
N ASP A 82 -16.30 -7.13 -12.37
CA ASP A 82 -16.85 -5.81 -12.63
C ASP A 82 -15.99 -4.69 -12.06
N ILE A 83 -15.50 -4.87 -10.83
CA ILE A 83 -14.65 -3.93 -10.14
C ILE A 83 -13.39 -4.66 -9.67
N LEU A 84 -12.26 -3.98 -9.81
CA LEU A 84 -10.98 -4.40 -9.28
C LEU A 84 -10.55 -3.40 -8.21
N PHE A 85 -10.31 -3.90 -6.99
CA PHE A 85 -9.95 -3.08 -5.84
C PHE A 85 -8.71 -3.64 -5.12
N GLY A 86 -7.91 -2.76 -4.52
CA GLY A 86 -6.84 -3.15 -3.61
C GLY A 86 -5.49 -3.40 -4.27
N LEU A 87 -5.34 -3.19 -5.57
CA LEU A 87 -4.04 -3.23 -6.23
C LEU A 87 -3.28 -1.92 -6.02
N ASN A 88 -1.96 -2.03 -5.81
CA ASN A 88 -1.07 -0.88 -5.69
C ASN A 88 -0.66 -0.30 -7.06
N GLU A 89 0.12 0.79 -7.03
CA GLU A 89 0.59 1.52 -8.22
C GLU A 89 1.28 0.62 -9.24
N VAL A 90 2.16 -0.27 -8.77
CA VAL A 90 2.92 -1.18 -9.65
C VAL A 90 1.98 -2.09 -10.42
N ARG A 91 1.02 -2.68 -9.73
CA ARG A 91 0.07 -3.62 -10.34
C ARG A 91 -0.91 -2.89 -11.25
N TRP A 92 -1.40 -1.71 -10.84
CA TRP A 92 -2.26 -0.90 -11.69
C TRP A 92 -1.54 -0.41 -12.94
N SER A 93 -0.27 0.00 -12.85
CA SER A 93 0.51 0.34 -14.04
C SER A 93 0.59 -0.83 -15.02
N GLN A 94 0.80 -2.05 -14.52
CA GLN A 94 0.83 -3.26 -15.33
C GLN A 94 -0.53 -3.56 -16.00
N VAL A 95 -1.64 -3.34 -15.28
CA VAL A 95 -2.99 -3.49 -15.84
C VAL A 95 -3.24 -2.46 -16.94
N ILE A 96 -2.96 -1.19 -16.68
CA ILE A 96 -3.22 -0.08 -17.62
C ILE A 96 -2.33 -0.19 -18.87
N ASN A 97 -1.07 -0.59 -18.71
CA ASN A 97 -0.11 -0.72 -19.81
C ASN A 97 -0.28 -2.03 -20.62
N GLY A 98 -1.31 -2.83 -20.30
CA GLY A 98 -1.63 -4.03 -21.07
C GLY A 98 -0.69 -5.20 -20.84
N THR A 99 0.07 -5.23 -19.75
CA THR A 99 0.89 -6.39 -19.37
C THR A 99 0.02 -7.64 -19.20
N TYR A 100 -1.23 -7.47 -18.86
CA TYR A 100 -2.24 -8.53 -18.75
C TYR A 100 -3.24 -8.40 -19.90
N GLU A 101 -3.07 -9.22 -20.93
CA GLU A 101 -3.83 -9.14 -22.19
C GLU A 101 -5.36 -9.17 -21.98
N ASN A 102 -5.83 -9.86 -20.95
CA ASN A 102 -7.24 -10.05 -20.68
C ASN A 102 -7.82 -9.02 -19.70
N LEU A 103 -7.00 -8.18 -19.07
CA LEU A 103 -7.46 -7.12 -18.16
C LEU A 103 -7.55 -5.80 -18.89
N LYS A 104 -8.77 -5.28 -19.01
CA LYS A 104 -9.05 -3.96 -19.56
C LYS A 104 -9.87 -3.19 -18.54
N VAL A 105 -9.54 -1.91 -18.43
CA VAL A 105 -10.22 -0.96 -17.55
C VAL A 105 -10.96 0.01 -18.44
N ILE A 106 -12.23 0.28 -18.13
CA ILE A 106 -12.98 1.30 -18.85
C ILE A 106 -12.54 2.70 -18.44
N ASP A 107 -12.68 3.65 -19.34
CA ASP A 107 -12.53 5.06 -19.00
C ASP A 107 -13.71 5.50 -18.13
N TRP A 108 -13.39 5.96 -16.93
CA TRP A 108 -14.36 6.39 -15.95
C TRP A 108 -13.73 7.44 -15.03
N THR A 109 -14.47 8.51 -14.75
CA THR A 109 -14.04 9.56 -13.82
C THR A 109 -15.14 9.75 -12.78
N PRO A 110 -14.94 9.33 -11.53
CA PRO A 110 -15.91 9.51 -10.47
C PRO A 110 -16.03 10.99 -10.06
N SER A 111 -17.15 11.34 -9.43
CA SER A 111 -17.39 12.71 -8.94
C SER A 111 -16.38 13.13 -7.87
N TRP A 112 -15.84 12.19 -7.15
CA TRP A 112 -14.83 12.38 -6.11
C TRP A 112 -13.38 12.28 -6.61
N ALA A 113 -13.12 12.18 -7.93
CA ALA A 113 -11.78 12.01 -8.50
C ALA A 113 -10.76 13.06 -8.03
N ASP A 114 -11.20 14.30 -7.85
CA ASP A 114 -10.33 15.38 -7.37
C ASP A 114 -10.05 15.32 -5.87
N GLN A 115 -10.85 14.55 -5.11
CA GLN A 115 -10.68 14.38 -3.68
C GLN A 115 -9.54 13.44 -3.32
N VAL A 116 -9.07 12.61 -4.25
CA VAL A 116 -7.98 11.66 -4.00
C VAL A 116 -6.60 12.20 -4.39
N GLY A 117 -6.51 13.44 -4.83
CA GLY A 117 -5.26 14.16 -5.08
C GLY A 117 -4.32 13.41 -6.04
N GLN A 118 -3.14 13.05 -5.54
CA GLN A 118 -2.12 12.33 -6.30
C GLN A 118 -2.41 10.84 -6.50
N TYR A 119 -3.41 10.27 -5.81
CA TYR A 119 -3.72 8.84 -5.82
C TYR A 119 -4.67 8.48 -6.95
N LYS A 120 -4.25 8.71 -8.19
CA LYS A 120 -5.07 8.42 -9.36
C LYS A 120 -4.25 8.10 -10.60
N TYR A 121 -4.81 7.23 -11.41
CA TYR A 121 -4.52 7.06 -12.83
C TYR A 121 -5.71 7.63 -13.59
N ASP A 122 -5.58 8.86 -14.06
CA ASP A 122 -6.69 9.66 -14.63
C ASP A 122 -7.51 8.86 -15.65
N GLY A 123 -8.81 8.80 -15.40
CA GLY A 123 -9.77 8.09 -16.22
C GLY A 123 -9.74 6.55 -16.08
N LYS A 124 -8.91 5.97 -15.21
CA LYS A 124 -8.72 4.52 -15.13
C LYS A 124 -8.91 3.95 -13.73
N ALA A 125 -8.18 4.49 -12.74
CA ALA A 125 -8.19 3.97 -11.36
C ALA A 125 -7.95 5.09 -10.36
N TYR A 126 -8.54 4.93 -9.16
CA TYR A 126 -8.51 5.94 -8.11
C TYR A 126 -8.25 5.29 -6.77
N GLY A 127 -7.35 5.89 -5.99
CA GLY A 127 -6.98 5.39 -4.67
C GLY A 127 -8.11 5.49 -3.67
N LEU A 128 -8.32 4.44 -2.91
CA LEU A 128 -9.26 4.42 -1.80
C LEU A 128 -8.55 4.46 -0.45
N VAL A 129 -7.50 3.66 -0.29
CA VAL A 129 -6.78 3.49 0.98
C VAL A 129 -5.31 3.76 0.78
N ILE A 130 -4.73 4.49 1.72
CA ILE A 130 -3.29 4.75 1.78
C ILE A 130 -2.60 3.64 2.56
N GLN A 131 -1.54 3.08 1.99
CA GLN A 131 -0.66 2.09 2.64
C GLN A 131 0.82 2.44 2.43
N ASN A 132 1.23 3.61 2.89
CA ASN A 132 2.62 4.02 2.78
C ASN A 132 3.55 3.06 3.52
N ILE A 133 4.73 2.84 2.97
CA ILE A 133 5.86 2.36 3.76
C ILE A 133 6.41 3.54 4.54
N LEU A 134 6.54 3.35 5.83
CA LEU A 134 7.05 4.34 6.78
C LEU A 134 8.33 3.84 7.42
N MET A 135 9.20 4.77 7.81
CA MET A 135 10.35 4.49 8.64
C MET A 135 10.14 5.20 9.98
N LEU A 136 10.21 4.44 11.07
CA LEU A 136 10.09 4.94 12.42
C LEU A 136 11.37 4.76 13.20
N TYR A 137 11.58 5.62 14.18
CA TYR A 137 12.66 5.52 15.13
C TYR A 137 12.18 5.71 16.57
N ARG A 138 12.91 5.14 17.53
CA ARG A 138 12.68 5.34 18.96
C ARG A 138 13.30 6.64 19.41
N THR A 139 12.50 7.53 19.97
CA THR A 139 12.96 8.82 20.50
C THR A 139 13.59 8.70 21.88
N ASP A 140 13.23 7.67 22.66
CA ASP A 140 13.74 7.41 23.99
C ASP A 140 15.17 6.80 24.01
N ASP A 141 15.52 5.98 23.01
CA ASP A 141 16.78 5.25 22.92
C ASP A 141 17.91 6.02 22.20
N LEU A 142 17.58 7.08 21.44
CA LEU A 142 18.57 7.79 20.64
C LEU A 142 19.44 8.79 21.45
N GLY A 143 19.30 8.82 22.79
CA GLY A 143 20.10 9.68 23.67
C GLY A 143 19.86 11.19 23.50
N THR A 144 19.00 11.56 22.57
CA THR A 144 18.64 12.94 22.24
C THR A 144 17.11 13.05 22.21
N LYS A 145 16.47 13.10 23.38
CA LYS A 145 15.02 13.38 23.43
C LYS A 145 14.72 14.63 22.61
N GLY A 146 13.95 14.45 21.52
CA GLY A 146 13.47 15.55 20.67
C GLY A 146 14.38 15.92 19.49
N ALA A 147 15.44 15.16 19.18
CA ALA A 147 16.14 15.35 17.91
C ALA A 147 15.36 14.63 16.80
N GLU A 148 14.96 15.39 15.78
CA GLU A 148 14.38 14.81 14.57
C GLU A 148 15.44 14.02 13.81
N LEU A 149 15.15 12.75 13.51
CA LEU A 149 15.98 11.97 12.59
C LEU A 149 15.59 12.30 11.15
N LYS A 150 16.54 12.83 10.40
CA LYS A 150 16.32 13.28 9.02
C LYS A 150 17.25 12.56 8.06
N PHE A 151 16.70 12.11 6.97
CA PHE A 151 17.42 11.48 5.86
C PHE A 151 17.15 12.23 4.56
N GLU A 152 18.10 12.26 3.66
CA GLU A 152 17.87 12.71 2.29
C GLU A 152 17.17 11.58 1.52
N HIS A 153 17.70 10.36 1.66
CA HIS A 153 17.27 9.15 0.98
C HIS A 153 16.98 8.02 1.97
N TRP A 154 16.18 7.07 1.57
CA TRP A 154 15.93 5.85 2.34
C TRP A 154 17.22 5.09 2.69
N THR A 155 18.23 5.17 1.83
CA THR A 155 19.53 4.52 1.97
C THR A 155 20.40 5.10 3.08
N ASP A 156 20.09 6.28 3.61
CA ASP A 156 20.86 6.89 4.68
C ASP A 156 20.78 6.09 6.00
N ILE A 157 19.79 5.20 6.11
CA ILE A 157 19.69 4.25 7.22
C ILE A 157 20.97 3.42 7.38
N VAL A 158 21.65 3.09 6.27
CA VAL A 158 22.86 2.26 6.29
C VAL A 158 24.01 2.93 7.07
N ASN A 159 24.03 4.27 7.10
CA ASN A 159 25.07 5.06 7.75
C ASN A 159 24.55 5.87 8.95
N CYS A 160 23.32 5.64 9.40
CA CYS A 160 22.71 6.44 10.47
C CYS A 160 23.32 6.20 11.87
N GLY A 161 24.10 5.14 12.04
CA GLY A 161 24.72 4.77 13.31
C GLY A 161 23.78 4.09 14.31
N TYR A 162 22.54 3.79 13.91
CA TYR A 162 21.55 3.11 14.73
C TYR A 162 21.33 1.69 14.23
N THR A 163 20.78 0.82 15.09
CA THR A 163 20.35 -0.52 14.69
C THR A 163 19.01 -0.46 14.00
N TRP A 164 18.86 -1.20 12.89
CA TRP A 164 17.59 -1.28 12.18
C TRP A 164 17.14 -2.72 11.92
N TYR A 165 15.83 -2.87 11.75
CA TYR A 165 15.22 -4.16 11.43
C TYR A 165 15.36 -4.50 9.96
N ARG A 166 15.68 -5.77 9.66
CA ARG A 166 15.58 -6.36 8.32
C ARG A 166 14.73 -7.62 8.32
N GLN A 167 14.05 -7.88 7.24
CA GLN A 167 13.37 -9.16 7.02
C GLN A 167 14.35 -10.25 6.59
N GLY A 168 13.95 -11.52 6.84
CA GLY A 168 14.79 -12.69 6.57
C GLY A 168 14.62 -13.31 5.17
N LYS A 169 13.85 -12.70 4.27
CA LYS A 169 13.57 -13.28 2.94
C LYS A 169 13.37 -12.22 1.87
N VAL A 170 13.70 -12.58 0.62
CA VAL A 170 13.30 -11.82 -0.57
C VAL A 170 11.81 -12.03 -0.80
N GLY A 171 11.12 -10.98 -1.18
CA GLY A 171 9.70 -11.01 -1.52
C GLY A 171 8.79 -10.78 -0.31
N GLY A 172 7.50 -10.86 -0.58
CA GLY A 172 6.46 -10.31 0.28
C GLY A 172 6.29 -8.80 0.03
N THR A 173 5.07 -8.31 0.27
CA THR A 173 4.71 -6.93 -0.12
C THR A 173 5.54 -5.90 0.64
N THR A 174 5.72 -6.08 1.96
CA THR A 174 6.49 -5.14 2.78
C THR A 174 7.94 -5.03 2.32
N ASN A 175 8.61 -6.17 2.19
CA ASN A 175 10.04 -6.17 1.84
C ASN A 175 10.28 -5.67 0.40
N GLY A 176 9.39 -6.03 -0.53
CA GLY A 176 9.45 -5.52 -1.90
C GLY A 176 9.37 -4.00 -1.95
N ASN A 177 8.50 -3.38 -1.15
CA ASN A 177 8.36 -1.93 -1.14
C ASN A 177 9.50 -1.20 -0.41
N ILE A 178 10.10 -1.83 0.62
CA ILE A 178 11.33 -1.32 1.23
C ILE A 178 12.45 -1.35 0.19
N ASN A 179 12.62 -2.46 -0.53
CA ASN A 179 13.61 -2.56 -1.60
C ASN A 179 13.40 -1.49 -2.69
N ASN A 180 12.14 -1.28 -3.11
CA ASN A 180 11.81 -0.25 -4.06
C ASN A 180 12.18 1.15 -3.52
N SER A 181 11.94 1.42 -2.24
CA SER A 181 12.33 2.68 -1.62
C SER A 181 13.85 2.87 -1.59
N MET A 182 14.60 1.82 -1.26
CA MET A 182 16.07 1.84 -1.21
C MET A 182 16.70 2.01 -2.60
N LEU A 183 16.08 1.47 -3.64
CA LEU A 183 16.60 1.49 -5.02
C LEU A 183 16.21 2.75 -5.80
N TYR A 184 15.25 3.54 -5.30
CA TYR A 184 14.75 4.73 -6.00
C TYR A 184 15.85 5.70 -6.48
N PRO A 185 16.80 6.14 -5.62
CA PRO A 185 17.82 7.10 -6.05
C PRO A 185 18.87 6.53 -7.02
N TYR A 186 18.81 5.23 -7.27
CA TYR A 186 19.77 4.50 -8.10
C TYR A 186 19.17 3.97 -9.40
N ALA A 187 17.94 4.39 -9.75
CA ALA A 187 17.32 4.04 -11.03
C ALA A 187 18.17 4.57 -12.19
N ASP A 188 18.64 3.65 -13.05
CA ASP A 188 19.49 3.94 -14.19
C ASP A 188 19.06 3.06 -15.37
N PRO A 189 18.26 3.59 -16.30
CA PRO A 189 17.75 2.82 -17.44
C PRO A 189 18.84 2.26 -18.35
N THR A 190 20.08 2.75 -18.24
CA THR A 190 21.23 2.28 -19.04
C THR A 190 22.00 1.15 -18.38
N SER A 191 21.71 0.86 -17.11
CA SER A 191 22.41 -0.17 -16.35
C SER A 191 22.00 -1.58 -16.78
N PRO A 192 22.98 -2.48 -17.05
CA PRO A 192 22.69 -3.88 -17.32
C PRO A 192 22.22 -4.67 -16.09
N ALA A 193 22.27 -4.05 -14.92
CA ALA A 193 21.91 -4.64 -13.65
C ALA A 193 20.41 -4.44 -13.33
N GLY A 194 19.53 -4.78 -14.27
CA GLY A 194 18.08 -4.64 -14.09
C GLY A 194 17.62 -3.18 -13.99
N GLY A 195 18.30 -2.25 -14.67
CA GLY A 195 17.92 -0.83 -14.63
C GLY A 195 18.27 -0.11 -13.32
N ILE A 196 19.12 -0.68 -12.48
CA ILE A 196 19.65 -0.07 -11.25
C ILE A 196 21.16 0.03 -11.34
N SER A 197 21.73 1.15 -10.92
CA SER A 197 23.18 1.28 -10.86
C SER A 197 23.80 0.24 -9.91
N ILE A 198 25.05 -0.15 -10.16
CA ILE A 198 25.75 -1.11 -9.30
C ILE A 198 25.86 -0.59 -7.86
N GLU A 199 25.99 0.70 -7.67
CA GLU A 199 26.03 1.33 -6.35
C GLU A 199 24.71 1.14 -5.58
N GLY A 200 23.56 1.18 -6.26
CA GLY A 200 22.28 0.87 -5.66
C GLY A 200 22.21 -0.55 -5.10
N TRP A 201 22.73 -1.52 -5.84
CA TRP A 201 22.80 -2.91 -5.38
C TRP A 201 23.76 -3.08 -4.20
N LYS A 202 24.92 -2.41 -4.22
CA LYS A 202 25.86 -2.38 -3.08
C LYS A 202 25.23 -1.79 -1.84
N THR A 203 24.48 -0.71 -1.98
CA THR A 203 23.80 -0.05 -0.86
C THR A 203 22.67 -0.91 -0.28
N LEU A 204 21.84 -1.53 -1.13
CA LEU A 204 20.84 -2.48 -0.68
C LEU A 204 21.46 -3.71 -0.01
N TRP A 205 22.59 -4.18 -0.52
CA TRP A 205 23.38 -5.24 0.13
C TRP A 205 23.83 -4.82 1.54
N ALA A 206 24.41 -3.64 1.69
CA ALA A 206 24.84 -3.11 2.98
C ALA A 206 23.64 -2.96 3.96
N TYR A 207 22.48 -2.54 3.47
CA TYR A 207 21.26 -2.54 4.28
C TYR A 207 20.90 -3.94 4.80
N CYS A 208 20.94 -4.94 3.94
CA CYS A 208 20.65 -6.32 4.34
C CYS A 208 21.69 -6.90 5.30
N GLN A 209 22.99 -6.57 5.11
CA GLN A 209 24.08 -7.04 5.98
C GLN A 209 24.07 -6.39 7.35
N GLY A 210 23.77 -5.08 7.42
CA GLY A 210 23.81 -4.32 8.67
C GLY A 210 22.57 -4.45 9.54
N GLY A 211 21.43 -4.87 8.97
CA GLY A 211 20.16 -4.96 9.70
C GLY A 211 20.08 -6.18 10.63
N VAL A 212 19.32 -6.03 11.70
CA VAL A 212 19.06 -7.08 12.70
C VAL A 212 17.85 -7.92 12.24
N PHE A 213 18.03 -9.24 12.20
CA PHE A 213 16.94 -10.19 11.97
C PHE A 213 16.49 -10.78 13.31
N THR A 214 15.22 -10.62 13.65
CA THR A 214 14.64 -11.08 14.92
C THR A 214 13.67 -12.25 14.76
N GLY A 215 13.36 -12.65 13.53
CA GLY A 215 12.36 -13.67 13.23
C GLY A 215 10.93 -13.17 13.14
N ASP A 216 10.69 -11.90 13.46
CA ASP A 216 9.36 -11.29 13.40
C ASP A 216 8.91 -11.09 11.94
N SER A 217 7.59 -11.13 11.73
CA SER A 217 6.99 -10.86 10.43
C SER A 217 6.90 -9.36 10.13
N TYR A 218 6.89 -8.54 11.18
CA TYR A 218 6.74 -7.08 11.10
C TYR A 218 7.81 -6.38 11.90
N GLY A 219 8.37 -5.32 11.35
CA GLY A 219 9.43 -4.54 11.99
C GLY A 219 8.96 -3.72 13.20
N PHE A 220 7.66 -3.58 13.42
CA PHE A 220 7.12 -2.89 14.59
C PHE A 220 7.43 -3.63 15.89
N ASP A 221 7.33 -4.95 15.92
CA ASP A 221 7.52 -5.72 17.13
C ASP A 221 8.95 -5.61 17.71
N PRO A 222 10.04 -5.75 16.93
CA PRO A 222 11.38 -5.54 17.44
C PRO A 222 11.68 -4.07 17.80
N LEU A 223 11.09 -3.10 17.10
CA LEU A 223 11.18 -1.68 17.48
C LEU A 223 10.56 -1.47 18.86
N ASN A 224 9.38 -2.04 19.07
CA ASN A 224 8.62 -1.96 20.30
C ASN A 224 9.36 -2.59 21.49
N ARG A 225 10.02 -3.73 21.30
CA ARG A 225 10.82 -4.39 22.33
C ARG A 225 12.19 -3.74 22.59
N GLY A 226 12.57 -2.69 21.83
CA GLY A 226 13.87 -2.04 21.94
C GLY A 226 15.03 -2.87 21.38
N GLU A 227 14.76 -3.87 20.56
CA GLU A 227 15.78 -4.69 19.89
C GLU A 227 16.42 -3.98 18.72
N VAL A 228 15.69 -3.04 18.13
CA VAL A 228 16.16 -2.13 17.08
C VAL A 228 15.74 -0.70 17.40
N GLN A 229 16.48 0.26 16.87
CA GLN A 229 16.21 1.69 17.07
C GLN A 229 15.46 2.33 15.90
N VAL A 230 15.57 1.73 14.71
CA VAL A 230 14.87 2.17 13.49
C VAL A 230 14.19 0.97 12.86
N SER A 231 12.99 1.17 12.34
CA SER A 231 12.25 0.11 11.66
C SER A 231 11.33 0.64 10.58
N THR A 232 10.91 -0.26 9.70
CA THR A 232 10.03 0.05 8.57
C THR A 232 8.78 -0.82 8.61
N PHE A 233 7.62 -0.22 8.33
CA PHE A 233 6.34 -0.93 8.26
C PHE A 233 5.27 -0.12 7.49
N TYR A 234 4.11 -0.70 7.33
CA TYR A 234 2.97 -0.04 6.68
C TYR A 234 2.23 0.93 7.60
N SER A 235 1.72 2.01 7.02
CA SER A 235 0.89 2.99 7.71
C SER A 235 -0.37 2.41 8.32
N SER A 236 -1.02 1.47 7.65
CA SER A 236 -2.21 0.79 8.18
C SER A 236 -1.92 0.03 9.49
N SER A 237 -0.73 -0.58 9.60
CA SER A 237 -0.31 -1.21 10.86
C SER A 237 -0.05 -0.19 11.96
N LEU A 238 0.33 1.04 11.63
CA LEU A 238 0.50 2.12 12.59
C LEU A 238 -0.84 2.60 13.13
N TYR A 239 -1.83 2.81 12.25
CA TYR A 239 -3.16 3.26 12.64
C TYR A 239 -3.76 2.36 13.73
N GLY A 240 -3.89 1.07 13.45
CA GLY A 240 -4.44 0.11 14.41
C GLY A 240 -3.65 0.05 15.72
N LYS A 241 -2.31 0.21 15.69
CA LYS A 241 -1.50 0.22 16.91
C LYS A 241 -1.72 1.47 17.76
N VAL A 242 -1.87 2.63 17.15
CA VAL A 242 -2.14 3.88 17.86
C VAL A 242 -3.54 3.86 18.47
N ASP A 243 -4.53 3.39 17.74
CA ASP A 243 -5.90 3.30 18.25
C ASP A 243 -6.04 2.26 19.37
N ASP A 244 -5.44 1.08 19.23
CA ASP A 244 -5.37 0.07 20.28
C ASP A 244 -4.74 0.63 21.57
N ALA A 245 -3.66 1.39 21.47
CA ALA A 245 -3.05 2.04 22.62
C ALA A 245 -3.98 3.06 23.26
N ALA A 246 -4.70 3.86 22.45
CA ALA A 246 -5.66 4.85 22.91
C ALA A 246 -6.93 4.22 23.51
N SER A 247 -7.44 3.13 22.94
CA SER A 247 -8.66 2.44 23.39
C SER A 247 -8.48 1.63 24.67
N GLY A 248 -7.24 1.38 25.07
CA GLY A 248 -6.93 0.56 26.24
C GLY A 248 -7.22 -0.93 26.03
N SER A 249 -7.29 -1.40 24.78
CA SER A 249 -7.46 -2.82 24.46
C SER A 249 -6.32 -3.68 25.03
N GLU A 250 -6.59 -4.98 25.26
CA GLU A 250 -5.57 -5.91 25.77
C GLU A 250 -4.60 -6.39 24.67
N ASN A 251 -4.25 -5.54 23.72
CA ASN A 251 -3.24 -5.86 22.71
C ASN A 251 -1.90 -6.19 23.41
N PRO A 252 -1.24 -7.31 23.09
CA PRO A 252 0.06 -7.67 23.68
C PRO A 252 1.17 -6.66 23.40
N LEU A 253 0.94 -5.71 22.50
CA LEU A 253 1.83 -4.56 22.23
C LEU A 253 1.53 -3.37 23.17
N LYS A 254 0.50 -3.48 24.02
CA LYS A 254 0.12 -2.43 24.97
C LYS A 254 1.25 -2.16 25.96
N GLY A 255 1.65 -0.92 26.03
CA GLY A 255 2.64 -0.43 26.99
C GLY A 255 4.09 -0.50 26.50
N ALA A 256 4.34 -0.87 25.25
CA ALA A 256 5.68 -0.97 24.75
C ALA A 256 6.11 0.26 23.93
N LEU A 257 5.24 0.87 23.10
CA LEU A 257 5.52 2.15 22.44
C LEU A 257 4.43 3.16 22.79
N GLU A 258 4.69 3.96 23.81
CA GLU A 258 3.93 5.19 24.00
C GLU A 258 4.21 6.10 22.79
N PRO A 259 3.19 6.80 22.25
CA PRO A 259 3.36 7.68 21.07
C PRO A 259 4.49 8.71 21.22
N GLU A 260 4.82 9.08 22.45
CA GLU A 260 5.91 9.98 22.80
C GLU A 260 7.31 9.36 22.68
N ASN A 261 7.41 8.03 22.53
CA ASN A 261 8.67 7.28 22.48
C ASN A 261 9.10 6.89 21.07
N TRP A 262 8.34 7.27 20.05
CA TRP A 262 8.67 7.04 18.66
C TRP A 262 8.23 8.23 17.77
N ALA A 263 8.86 8.34 16.62
CA ALA A 263 8.49 9.32 15.60
C ALA A 263 8.80 8.79 14.20
N LEU A 264 8.20 9.42 13.20
CA LEU A 264 8.55 9.19 11.80
C LEU A 264 9.93 9.78 11.50
N VAL A 265 10.72 9.07 10.69
CA VAL A 265 11.93 9.63 10.09
C VAL A 265 11.49 10.59 8.99
N ASP A 266 11.96 11.84 9.06
CA ASP A 266 11.76 12.81 7.98
C ASP A 266 12.70 12.47 6.82
N ILE A 267 12.16 11.97 5.71
CA ILE A 267 12.91 11.58 4.53
C ILE A 267 12.59 12.56 3.40
N ALA A 268 13.60 13.30 2.93
CA ALA A 268 13.41 14.38 1.97
C ALA A 268 12.84 13.89 0.62
N ASP A 269 13.22 12.70 0.17
CA ASP A 269 12.61 12.02 -0.98
C ASP A 269 11.11 11.75 -0.78
N GLY A 270 10.68 11.49 0.46
CA GLY A 270 9.37 10.99 0.79
C GLY A 270 9.34 9.46 0.88
N THR A 271 8.27 8.82 0.44
CA THR A 271 8.12 7.36 0.52
C THR A 271 7.75 6.74 -0.81
N TYR A 272 8.10 5.46 -0.98
CA TYR A 272 7.50 4.63 -2.01
C TYR A 272 6.06 4.36 -1.61
N TYR A 273 5.17 4.83 -2.44
CA TYR A 273 3.79 4.90 -2.09
C TYR A 273 3.06 3.62 -2.46
N ILE A 274 2.14 3.22 -1.60
CA ILE A 274 1.14 2.23 -1.92
C ILE A 274 -0.21 2.82 -1.55
N ALA A 275 -1.06 3.05 -2.55
CA ALA A 275 -2.48 3.15 -2.33
C ALA A 275 -3.17 1.89 -2.84
N GLU A 276 -4.27 1.56 -2.25
CA GLU A 276 -5.17 0.54 -2.77
C GLU A 276 -6.14 1.23 -3.72
N TYR A 277 -6.01 0.94 -5.01
CA TYR A 277 -6.81 1.57 -6.05
C TYR A 277 -8.04 0.76 -6.40
N LEU A 278 -9.06 1.47 -6.85
CA LEU A 278 -10.28 0.95 -7.45
C LEU A 278 -10.36 1.34 -8.91
N GLY A 279 -10.73 0.40 -9.77
CA GLY A 279 -11.06 0.65 -11.17
C GLY A 279 -12.17 -0.26 -11.65
N VAL A 280 -12.87 0.18 -12.69
CA VAL A 280 -13.98 -0.56 -13.31
C VAL A 280 -13.46 -1.34 -14.49
N LEU A 281 -13.71 -2.66 -14.50
CA LEU A 281 -13.25 -3.56 -15.56
C LEU A 281 -14.16 -3.48 -16.80
N ASP A 282 -13.56 -3.64 -17.98
CA ASP A 282 -14.28 -3.74 -19.25
C ASP A 282 -14.78 -5.17 -19.47
N ARG A 283 -16.09 -5.30 -19.65
CA ARG A 283 -16.77 -6.56 -19.97
C ARG A 283 -17.62 -6.40 -21.23
N ALA A 284 -17.27 -7.15 -22.25
CA ALA A 284 -17.94 -7.05 -23.55
C ALA A 284 -19.40 -7.56 -23.54
N ASP A 285 -19.77 -8.38 -22.57
CA ASP A 285 -21.09 -8.98 -22.41
C ASP A 285 -22.03 -8.18 -21.50
N ARG A 286 -21.55 -7.06 -20.93
CA ARG A 286 -22.31 -6.22 -20.01
C ARG A 286 -23.34 -5.38 -20.74
N THR A 287 -24.57 -5.38 -20.23
CA THR A 287 -25.63 -4.47 -20.69
C THR A 287 -25.35 -3.02 -20.25
N GLU A 288 -26.06 -2.07 -20.83
CA GLU A 288 -25.98 -0.66 -20.42
C GLU A 288 -26.35 -0.48 -18.95
N ARG A 289 -27.46 -1.12 -18.49
CA ARG A 289 -27.89 -1.07 -17.09
C ARG A 289 -26.83 -1.67 -16.12
N GLU A 290 -26.22 -2.77 -16.48
CA GLU A 290 -25.14 -3.35 -15.67
C GLU A 290 -23.92 -2.42 -15.62
N THR A 291 -23.60 -1.75 -16.72
CA THR A 291 -22.51 -0.78 -16.77
C THR A 291 -22.79 0.43 -15.88
N GLU A 292 -24.01 0.93 -15.88
CA GLU A 292 -24.46 2.01 -15.00
C GLU A 292 -24.42 1.59 -13.53
N ALA A 293 -24.92 0.39 -13.21
CA ALA A 293 -24.89 -0.17 -11.86
C ALA A 293 -23.47 -0.30 -11.30
N VAL A 294 -22.53 -0.80 -12.11
CA VAL A 294 -21.12 -0.96 -11.71
C VAL A 294 -20.47 0.39 -11.46
N LYS A 295 -20.70 1.39 -12.35
CA LYS A 295 -20.18 2.75 -12.15
C LYS A 295 -20.77 3.41 -10.93
N ALA A 296 -22.08 3.27 -10.71
CA ALA A 296 -22.77 3.82 -9.54
C ALA A 296 -22.27 3.18 -8.23
N CYS A 297 -22.03 1.86 -8.24
CA CYS A 297 -21.42 1.16 -7.09
C CYS A 297 -20.00 1.64 -6.82
N ALA A 298 -19.17 1.81 -7.85
CA ALA A 298 -17.82 2.34 -7.72
C ALA A 298 -17.82 3.81 -7.22
N GLU A 299 -18.78 4.61 -7.69
CA GLU A 299 -19.03 5.97 -7.21
C GLU A 299 -19.37 5.99 -5.71
N TRP A 300 -20.29 5.12 -5.29
CA TRP A 300 -20.66 4.96 -3.89
C TRP A 300 -19.48 4.50 -3.04
N PHE A 301 -18.74 3.47 -3.48
CA PHE A 301 -17.64 2.90 -2.68
C PHE A 301 -16.51 3.91 -2.44
N GLY A 302 -16.18 4.77 -3.38
CA GLY A 302 -15.16 5.81 -3.23
C GLY A 302 -15.66 7.13 -2.66
N SER A 303 -16.96 7.25 -2.31
CA SER A 303 -17.48 8.46 -1.68
C SER A 303 -16.85 8.74 -0.33
N ALA A 304 -16.83 10.00 0.11
CA ALA A 304 -16.27 10.39 1.39
C ALA A 304 -16.87 9.62 2.57
N GLU A 305 -18.21 9.51 2.58
CA GLU A 305 -18.96 8.81 3.63
C GLU A 305 -18.57 7.31 3.71
N THR A 306 -18.59 6.61 2.57
CA THR A 306 -18.24 5.17 2.55
C THR A 306 -16.78 4.95 2.90
N GLN A 307 -15.87 5.81 2.46
CA GLN A 307 -14.45 5.70 2.79
C GLN A 307 -14.16 6.05 4.24
N ALA A 308 -14.89 6.97 4.86
CA ALA A 308 -14.80 7.23 6.29
C ALA A 308 -15.25 6.01 7.11
N ALA A 309 -16.41 5.42 6.75
CA ALA A 309 -16.92 4.23 7.41
C ALA A 309 -16.01 3.01 7.24
N TRP A 310 -15.45 2.80 6.04
CA TRP A 310 -14.46 1.75 5.79
C TRP A 310 -13.19 1.92 6.65
N SER A 311 -12.71 3.16 6.75
CA SER A 311 -11.50 3.48 7.49
C SER A 311 -11.67 3.32 9.00
N ASP A 312 -12.84 3.66 9.54
CA ASP A 312 -13.18 3.46 10.95
C ASP A 312 -13.29 1.97 11.30
N GLU A 313 -13.88 1.17 10.40
CA GLU A 313 -14.04 -0.28 10.64
C GLU A 313 -12.72 -1.06 10.51
N PHE A 314 -11.85 -0.66 9.58
CA PHE A 314 -10.66 -1.45 9.21
C PHE A 314 -9.33 -0.76 9.49
N ASP A 315 -9.31 0.22 10.39
CA ASP A 315 -8.09 0.92 10.83
C ASP A 315 -7.22 1.35 9.64
N SER A 316 -7.79 2.11 8.70
CA SER A 316 -7.09 2.50 7.48
C SER A 316 -7.13 4.01 7.21
N TYR A 317 -6.19 4.48 6.40
CA TYR A 317 -6.12 5.89 6.01
C TYR A 317 -6.80 6.07 4.64
N PRO A 318 -7.93 6.80 4.52
CA PRO A 318 -8.59 7.01 3.24
C PRO A 318 -7.81 7.96 2.34
N CYS A 319 -7.87 7.74 1.02
CA CYS A 319 -7.34 8.71 0.04
C CYS A 319 -8.26 9.92 -0.15
N ASN A 320 -9.57 9.76 0.07
CA ASN A 320 -10.57 10.78 -0.17
C ASN A 320 -10.46 11.90 0.88
N ALA A 321 -10.15 13.14 0.44
CA ALA A 321 -9.98 14.30 1.32
C ALA A 321 -11.23 14.63 2.13
N GLY A 322 -12.44 14.34 1.62
CA GLY A 322 -13.69 14.48 2.37
C GLY A 322 -13.77 13.51 3.54
N ALA A 323 -13.39 12.26 3.33
CA ALA A 323 -13.31 11.24 4.39
C ALA A 323 -12.24 11.62 5.43
N VAL A 324 -11.08 12.10 5.00
CA VAL A 324 -10.02 12.61 5.90
C VAL A 324 -10.55 13.72 6.79
N ALA A 325 -11.26 14.68 6.19
CA ALA A 325 -11.84 15.80 6.96
C ALA A 325 -12.93 15.34 7.93
N GLU A 326 -13.70 14.32 7.58
CA GLU A 326 -14.73 13.73 8.44
C GLU A 326 -14.12 13.03 9.65
N ILE A 327 -13.08 12.22 9.45
CA ILE A 327 -12.44 11.42 10.52
C ILE A 327 -11.58 12.31 11.42
N TYR A 328 -10.73 13.16 10.85
CA TYR A 328 -9.67 13.85 11.60
C TYR A 328 -9.94 15.33 11.84
N GLY A 329 -10.88 15.94 11.12
CA GLY A 329 -11.16 17.37 11.25
C GLY A 329 -9.95 18.23 10.89
N VAL A 330 -9.37 18.89 11.90
CA VAL A 330 -8.15 19.72 11.76
C VAL A 330 -6.87 18.97 12.14
N ASP A 331 -6.99 17.84 12.80
CA ASP A 331 -5.86 17.06 13.35
C ASP A 331 -5.42 16.00 12.32
N ILE A 332 -5.14 16.42 11.09
CA ILE A 332 -4.77 15.54 9.99
C ILE A 332 -3.43 14.85 10.28
N PRO A 333 -3.37 13.51 10.27
CA PRO A 333 -2.13 12.77 10.51
C PRO A 333 -1.01 13.14 9.53
N GLU A 334 0.22 13.15 10.04
CA GLU A 334 1.43 13.51 9.28
C GLU A 334 1.60 12.68 8.00
N ILE A 335 1.13 11.44 7.99
CA ILE A 335 1.19 10.55 6.82
C ILE A 335 0.64 11.19 5.53
N TYR A 336 -0.33 12.10 5.65
CA TYR A 336 -0.91 12.78 4.49
C TYR A 336 0.00 13.86 3.90
N THR A 337 1.05 14.25 4.60
CA THR A 337 2.02 15.26 4.17
C THR A 337 3.26 14.66 3.53
N ILE A 338 3.46 13.34 3.64
CA ILE A 338 4.63 12.66 3.09
C ILE A 338 4.56 12.67 1.56
N LYS A 339 5.66 13.02 0.91
CA LYS A 339 5.75 13.00 -0.55
C LYS A 339 5.70 11.56 -1.07
N ASN A 340 5.09 11.40 -2.23
CA ASN A 340 5.06 10.13 -2.96
C ASN A 340 6.01 10.19 -4.15
N PHE A 341 7.14 9.50 -4.10
CA PHE A 341 8.05 9.44 -5.23
C PHE A 341 7.72 8.33 -6.24
N SER A 342 6.76 7.45 -5.95
CA SER A 342 6.38 6.39 -6.91
C SER A 342 5.83 6.95 -8.22
N LEU A 343 5.26 8.16 -8.18
CA LEU A 343 4.73 8.86 -9.36
C LEU A 343 5.75 9.79 -10.03
N ASN A 344 6.96 9.92 -9.49
CA ASN A 344 8.02 10.71 -10.12
C ASN A 344 8.52 9.99 -11.37
N LYS A 345 8.85 10.76 -12.41
CA LYS A 345 9.46 10.20 -13.61
C LYS A 345 10.89 9.77 -13.35
N VAL A 346 11.26 8.60 -13.88
CA VAL A 346 12.64 8.13 -13.89
C VAL A 346 13.39 8.87 -14.99
N GLU A 347 14.51 9.48 -14.64
CA GLU A 347 15.34 10.24 -15.58
C GLU A 347 15.74 9.37 -16.79
N GLY A 348 15.63 9.93 -17.98
CA GLY A 348 15.92 9.21 -19.22
C GLY A 348 14.81 8.31 -19.73
N THR A 349 13.63 8.30 -19.08
CA THR A 349 12.45 7.54 -19.51
C THR A 349 11.18 8.41 -19.49
N ASP A 350 10.10 7.88 -20.08
CA ASP A 350 8.75 8.44 -19.89
C ASP A 350 7.98 7.78 -18.74
N MET A 351 8.58 6.80 -18.06
CA MET A 351 7.94 6.02 -17.01
C MET A 351 7.95 6.76 -15.67
N THR A 352 6.89 6.63 -14.92
CA THR A 352 6.90 6.88 -13.46
C THR A 352 7.76 5.81 -12.77
N TYR A 353 8.20 6.07 -11.55
CA TYR A 353 8.97 5.06 -10.81
C TYR A 353 8.16 3.79 -10.54
N ALA A 354 6.85 3.90 -10.29
CA ALA A 354 5.98 2.72 -10.15
C ALA A 354 5.93 1.88 -11.43
N GLU A 355 5.84 2.51 -12.61
CA GLU A 355 5.90 1.81 -13.89
C GLU A 355 7.26 1.16 -14.12
N TYR A 356 8.32 1.85 -13.74
CA TYR A 356 9.69 1.35 -13.80
C TYR A 356 9.90 0.12 -12.91
N VAL A 357 9.44 0.18 -11.65
CA VAL A 357 9.40 -0.98 -10.75
C VAL A 357 8.58 -2.10 -11.37
N GLY A 358 7.42 -1.81 -11.95
CA GLY A 358 6.57 -2.79 -12.61
C GLY A 358 7.28 -3.54 -13.73
N ALA A 359 8.08 -2.83 -14.53
CA ALA A 359 8.85 -3.40 -15.63
C ALA A 359 10.02 -4.27 -15.15
N HIS A 360 10.66 -3.93 -14.04
CA HIS A 360 11.90 -4.57 -13.57
C HIS A 360 11.77 -5.47 -12.34
N SER A 361 10.63 -5.51 -11.67
CA SER A 361 10.44 -6.19 -10.39
C SER A 361 10.86 -7.66 -10.38
N SER A 362 10.63 -8.38 -11.48
CA SER A 362 11.04 -9.76 -11.63
C SER A 362 12.57 -9.91 -11.71
N GLU A 363 13.23 -9.03 -12.44
CA GLU A 363 14.71 -9.00 -12.56
C GLU A 363 15.33 -8.69 -11.19
N TRP A 364 14.79 -7.71 -10.46
CA TRP A 364 15.28 -7.35 -9.12
C TRP A 364 15.13 -8.50 -8.14
N THR A 365 13.99 -9.18 -8.16
CA THR A 365 13.76 -10.38 -7.33
C THR A 365 14.78 -11.47 -7.66
N ASN A 366 15.08 -11.70 -8.94
CA ASN A 366 16.06 -12.68 -9.38
C ASN A 366 17.47 -12.30 -8.93
N ILE A 367 17.89 -11.04 -9.10
CA ILE A 367 19.19 -10.55 -8.64
C ILE A 367 19.35 -10.76 -7.14
N MET A 368 18.40 -10.30 -6.34
CA MET A 368 18.44 -10.44 -4.87
C MET A 368 18.48 -11.90 -4.45
N THR A 369 17.71 -12.78 -5.11
CA THR A 369 17.67 -14.22 -4.80
C THR A 369 18.98 -14.89 -5.18
N ASN A 370 19.48 -14.61 -6.39
CA ASN A 370 20.71 -15.23 -6.92
C ASN A 370 21.95 -14.83 -6.14
N LEU A 371 21.99 -13.62 -5.61
CA LEU A 371 23.09 -13.12 -4.79
C LEU A 371 22.91 -13.38 -3.27
N GLY A 372 21.73 -13.86 -2.84
CA GLY A 372 21.48 -14.18 -1.43
C GLY A 372 21.36 -12.95 -0.53
N PHE A 373 20.69 -11.89 -0.97
CA PHE A 373 20.51 -10.64 -0.21
C PHE A 373 19.87 -10.84 1.16
N TYR A 374 18.97 -11.82 1.28
CA TYR A 374 18.21 -12.09 2.49
C TYR A 374 18.38 -13.52 2.95
N TRP A 375 18.51 -13.72 4.23
CA TRP A 375 18.55 -15.04 4.88
C TRP A 375 17.72 -15.03 6.17
N ALA A 376 17.12 -16.17 6.47
CA ALA A 376 16.09 -16.31 7.51
C ALA A 376 16.62 -16.60 8.92
N ASP A 377 17.91 -16.82 9.07
CA ASP A 377 18.53 -17.11 10.36
C ASP A 377 19.77 -16.23 10.59
N ASN A 378 20.28 -16.27 11.79
CA ASN A 378 21.56 -15.64 12.13
C ASN A 378 22.77 -16.49 11.71
N SER A 379 22.58 -17.42 10.76
CA SER A 379 23.68 -18.13 10.15
C SER A 379 24.62 -17.17 9.42
N ALA A 380 25.77 -17.66 9.05
CA ALA A 380 26.79 -16.81 8.44
C ALA A 380 26.19 -16.05 7.23
N ALA A 381 26.28 -14.73 7.29
CA ALA A 381 25.91 -13.87 6.18
C ALA A 381 26.57 -14.35 4.89
N PRO A 382 25.91 -14.29 3.75
CA PRO A 382 26.53 -14.57 2.47
C PRO A 382 27.80 -13.73 2.28
N ALA A 383 28.79 -14.28 1.58
CA ALA A 383 29.96 -13.49 1.22
C ALA A 383 29.57 -12.35 0.28
N GLU A 384 30.20 -11.21 0.47
CA GLU A 384 29.96 -10.06 -0.42
C GLU A 384 30.27 -10.45 -1.87
N PRO A 385 29.38 -10.10 -2.82
CA PRO A 385 29.61 -10.36 -4.23
C PRO A 385 30.83 -9.61 -4.78
N ASP A 386 31.52 -10.21 -5.74
CA ASP A 386 32.52 -9.50 -6.53
C ASP A 386 31.81 -8.63 -7.59
N TRP A 387 31.40 -7.46 -7.17
CA TRP A 387 30.54 -6.54 -7.92
C TRP A 387 31.05 -6.19 -9.31
N ASP A 388 32.38 -6.20 -9.50
CA ASP A 388 33.02 -5.81 -10.76
C ASP A 388 33.03 -6.97 -11.78
N ASN A 389 32.81 -8.20 -11.34
CA ASN A 389 32.87 -9.42 -12.16
C ASN A 389 31.52 -10.17 -12.23
N LEU A 390 30.40 -9.54 -11.86
CA LEU A 390 29.08 -10.18 -11.95
C LEU A 390 28.58 -10.29 -13.39
N ASP A 391 28.03 -11.45 -13.74
CA ASP A 391 27.27 -11.65 -14.96
C ASP A 391 25.80 -11.23 -14.74
N TRP A 392 25.53 -9.95 -14.91
CA TRP A 392 24.22 -9.37 -14.72
C TRP A 392 23.14 -10.01 -15.60
N ALA A 393 23.50 -10.38 -16.84
CA ALA A 393 22.55 -11.03 -17.76
C ALA A 393 22.07 -12.39 -17.26
N THR A 394 22.92 -13.10 -16.55
CA THR A 394 22.51 -14.37 -15.87
C THR A 394 21.74 -14.09 -14.57
N LEU A 395 22.13 -13.06 -13.82
CA LEU A 395 21.50 -12.75 -12.53
C LEU A 395 20.06 -12.24 -12.65
N THR A 396 19.70 -11.59 -13.74
CA THR A 396 18.33 -11.14 -14.03
C THR A 396 17.37 -12.29 -14.37
N GLN A 397 17.90 -13.47 -14.69
CA GLN A 397 17.10 -14.62 -15.06
C GLN A 397 16.71 -15.47 -13.84
N LYS A 398 15.52 -16.06 -13.89
CA LYS A 398 15.07 -17.01 -12.87
C LYS A 398 15.89 -18.29 -12.98
N LYS A 399 16.49 -18.72 -11.87
CA LYS A 399 17.11 -20.06 -11.76
C LYS A 399 16.08 -21.16 -11.73
#